data_6e386760c471d7826298fa0876af519f
#
_entry.id   6e386760c471d7826298fa0876af519f
#
_cell.length_a   1.000
_cell.length_b   1.000
_cell.length_c   1.000
_cell.angle_alpha   90.00
_cell.angle_beta   90.00
_cell.angle_gamma   90.00
#
_symmetry.space_group_name_H-M   'P 1'
#
loop_
_entity.id
_entity.type
_entity.pdbx_description
1 polymer ?
#
loop_
_entity_poly.entity_id
_entity_poly.type
_entity_poly.pdbx_seq_one_letter_code
_entity_poly.pdbx_strand_id
1 'polypeptide(L)'
;LYHIQEAKRVTGADAAVVIMSGNFVQRGTPAIMPKHLRAKAALLSGADLVLELPVCFATGSAEFFSMGSVALLDSLGCIDSICFGSECGDSKTLGKIARILAEEPGDYKNVLQDALRKGVSFPQARQTALTQYFDMPSTDPDRISSVNAKTVAAILSQPNNILGIEYMKALYKRNSSMKAYSIKRIGAGYHESELTESYSSASAIRRALIQDNLSESIYRQLPSAAQSIMKETFGTRYPVYANDFSLLLKYKLLQETKETLTKYMDISEDLANRIINLRNDFQSFDGFCDALKTKDMTYARISRGLLHIVLDIRTEHLTYYKKNGYCHYAHILGFRKSSAELLSLLKGTSKAPLLTKLTPVSYTHLTLPTT
;
A
#
# COMPACT_ATOMS: atom_id res chain seq x y z
N LEU A 1 6.49 -15.83 5.60
CA LEU A 1 7.66 -16.59 6.00
C LEU A 1 8.84 -16.32 5.06
N TYR A 2 8.80 -16.77 3.79
CA TYR A 2 9.88 -16.61 2.81
C TYR A 2 10.40 -15.17 2.70
N HIS A 3 9.52 -14.19 2.55
CA HIS A 3 9.93 -12.78 2.39
C HIS A 3 10.73 -12.27 3.60
N ILE A 4 10.35 -12.61 4.83
CA ILE A 4 11.05 -12.18 6.04
C ILE A 4 12.42 -12.84 6.13
N GLN A 5 12.51 -14.15 5.84
CA GLN A 5 13.77 -14.89 5.86
C GLN A 5 14.74 -14.35 4.81
N GLU A 6 14.25 -14.14 3.59
CA GLU A 6 15.06 -13.63 2.50
C GLU A 6 15.48 -12.16 2.74
N ALA A 7 14.59 -11.35 3.32
CA ALA A 7 14.94 -9.99 3.72
C ALA A 7 16.11 -9.97 4.72
N LYS A 8 16.05 -10.76 5.79
CA LYS A 8 17.15 -10.89 6.74
C LYS A 8 18.44 -11.39 6.06
N ARG A 9 18.32 -12.37 5.15
CA ARG A 9 19.48 -12.91 4.42
C ARG A 9 20.18 -11.87 3.54
N VAL A 10 19.41 -11.09 2.75
CA VAL A 10 20.00 -10.15 1.79
C VAL A 10 20.47 -8.84 2.45
N THR A 11 19.88 -8.47 3.59
CA THR A 11 20.25 -7.26 4.31
C THR A 11 21.28 -7.50 5.41
N GLY A 12 21.42 -8.73 5.89
CA GLY A 12 22.20 -9.06 7.09
C GLY A 12 21.57 -8.55 8.39
N ALA A 13 20.27 -8.19 8.37
CA ALA A 13 19.62 -7.58 9.53
C ALA A 13 19.33 -8.59 10.63
N ASP A 14 19.57 -8.20 11.88
CA ASP A 14 19.29 -9.01 13.08
C ASP A 14 17.79 -9.09 13.37
N ALA A 15 17.06 -8.01 13.12
CA ALA A 15 15.63 -7.90 13.38
C ALA A 15 14.82 -7.51 12.12
N ALA A 16 13.60 -8.01 12.05
CA ALA A 16 12.63 -7.67 11.00
C ALA A 16 11.43 -6.91 11.58
N VAL A 17 11.33 -5.63 11.25
CA VAL A 17 10.16 -4.79 11.53
C VAL A 17 9.22 -4.82 10.35
N VAL A 18 7.98 -5.24 10.57
CA VAL A 18 6.95 -5.33 9.53
C VAL A 18 5.97 -4.16 9.67
N ILE A 19 5.83 -3.34 8.62
CA ILE A 19 4.72 -2.39 8.51
C ILE A 19 3.57 -3.08 7.80
N MET A 20 2.40 -3.04 8.42
CA MET A 20 1.22 -3.74 7.96
C MET A 20 0.01 -2.81 7.94
N SER A 21 -0.77 -2.86 6.85
CA SER A 21 -2.11 -2.23 6.82
C SER A 21 -2.97 -2.74 7.99
N GLY A 22 -3.74 -1.86 8.60
CA GLY A 22 -4.71 -2.20 9.63
C GLY A 22 -5.88 -3.06 9.10
N ASN A 23 -7.09 -2.73 9.47
CA ASN A 23 -8.27 -3.50 9.01
C ASN A 23 -8.69 -3.20 7.57
N PHE A 24 -8.11 -2.18 6.95
CA PHE A 24 -8.36 -1.81 5.54
C PHE A 24 -7.05 -1.76 4.77
N VAL A 25 -7.10 -2.12 3.49
CA VAL A 25 -5.92 -2.34 2.66
C VAL A 25 -5.91 -1.45 1.40
N GLN A 26 -4.74 -1.33 0.78
CA GLN A 26 -4.47 -0.45 -0.36
C GLN A 26 -5.42 -0.62 -1.56
N ARG A 27 -6.04 -1.77 -1.71
CA ARG A 27 -7.03 -2.01 -2.78
C ARG A 27 -8.38 -1.34 -2.55
N GLY A 28 -8.57 -0.66 -1.41
CA GLY A 28 -9.84 -0.04 -1.05
C GLY A 28 -10.86 -1.04 -0.50
N THR A 29 -10.39 -2.11 0.11
CA THR A 29 -11.24 -3.16 0.70
C THR A 29 -10.85 -3.42 2.15
N PRO A 30 -11.74 -4.02 2.96
CA PRO A 30 -11.35 -4.54 4.25
C PRO A 30 -10.31 -5.65 4.08
N ALA A 31 -9.46 -5.83 5.08
CA ALA A 31 -8.66 -7.03 5.22
C ALA A 31 -9.59 -8.18 5.62
N ILE A 32 -9.46 -9.34 4.95
CA ILE A 32 -10.32 -10.51 5.24
C ILE A 32 -10.24 -10.89 6.72
N MET A 33 -9.06 -10.75 7.32
CA MET A 33 -8.75 -11.15 8.70
C MET A 33 -8.41 -9.91 9.55
N PRO A 34 -8.85 -9.84 10.81
CA PRO A 34 -8.51 -8.76 11.73
C PRO A 34 -7.00 -8.52 11.88
N LYS A 35 -6.61 -7.25 12.05
CA LYS A 35 -5.20 -6.85 12.10
C LYS A 35 -4.38 -7.59 13.17
N HIS A 36 -4.94 -7.84 14.36
CA HIS A 36 -4.20 -8.52 15.44
C HIS A 36 -3.92 -10.00 15.12
N LEU A 37 -4.82 -10.70 14.44
CA LEU A 37 -4.59 -12.07 13.98
C LEU A 37 -3.51 -12.12 12.89
N ARG A 38 -3.53 -11.17 11.96
CA ARG A 38 -2.47 -11.03 10.93
C ARG A 38 -1.12 -10.67 11.54
N ALA A 39 -1.09 -9.80 12.55
CA ALA A 39 0.12 -9.47 13.29
C ALA A 39 0.66 -10.71 14.03
N LYS A 40 -0.21 -11.49 14.70
CA LYS A 40 0.18 -12.77 15.31
C LYS A 40 0.78 -13.73 14.28
N ALA A 41 0.16 -13.88 13.12
CA ALA A 41 0.68 -14.71 12.03
C ALA A 41 2.07 -14.23 11.53
N ALA A 42 2.28 -12.93 11.38
CA ALA A 42 3.55 -12.35 10.97
C ALA A 42 4.66 -12.61 12.01
N LEU A 43 4.38 -12.43 13.30
CA LEU A 43 5.32 -12.71 14.39
C LEU A 43 5.70 -14.18 14.45
N LEU A 44 4.74 -15.08 14.34
CA LEU A 44 4.99 -16.53 14.28
C LEU A 44 5.74 -16.94 13.00
N SER A 45 5.66 -16.15 11.95
CA SER A 45 6.38 -16.34 10.68
C SER A 45 7.76 -15.69 10.65
N GLY A 46 8.25 -15.11 11.75
CA GLY A 46 9.62 -14.61 11.86
C GLY A 46 9.79 -13.09 11.97
N ALA A 47 8.70 -12.31 11.97
CA ALA A 47 8.76 -10.90 12.28
C ALA A 47 9.13 -10.70 13.77
N ASP A 48 9.91 -9.67 14.08
CA ASP A 48 10.30 -9.31 15.45
C ASP A 48 9.36 -8.25 16.03
N LEU A 49 8.88 -7.35 15.17
CA LEU A 49 7.93 -6.28 15.51
C LEU A 49 6.94 -6.09 14.35
N VAL A 50 5.68 -5.83 14.67
CA VAL A 50 4.65 -5.45 13.69
C VAL A 50 4.05 -4.10 14.07
N LEU A 51 4.14 -3.16 13.14
CA LEU A 51 3.57 -1.81 13.24
C LEU A 51 2.37 -1.66 12.31
N GLU A 52 1.39 -0.89 12.74
CA GLU A 52 0.24 -0.53 11.91
C GLU A 52 0.54 0.72 11.07
N LEU A 53 0.33 0.62 9.77
CA LEU A 53 0.30 1.79 8.91
C LEU A 53 -1.05 2.51 9.11
N PRO A 54 -1.07 3.81 9.43
CA PRO A 54 -2.32 4.57 9.58
C PRO A 54 -3.24 4.41 8.37
N VAL A 55 -4.56 4.30 8.62
CA VAL A 55 -5.55 3.90 7.61
C VAL A 55 -5.56 4.80 6.37
N CYS A 56 -5.36 6.10 6.52
CA CYS A 56 -5.29 7.04 5.40
C CYS A 56 -4.14 6.73 4.42
N PHE A 57 -3.00 6.20 4.92
CA PHE A 57 -1.91 5.72 4.07
C PHE A 57 -2.14 4.29 3.60
N ALA A 58 -2.64 3.43 4.49
CA ALA A 58 -2.88 2.03 4.19
C ALA A 58 -3.90 1.82 3.06
N THR A 59 -4.84 2.76 2.89
CA THR A 59 -5.85 2.79 1.82
C THR A 59 -5.53 3.80 0.72
N GLY A 60 -4.36 4.43 0.75
CA GLY A 60 -3.95 5.42 -0.24
C GLY A 60 -3.40 4.82 -1.54
N SER A 61 -3.04 5.72 -2.48
CA SER A 61 -2.29 5.34 -3.68
C SER A 61 -0.92 4.76 -3.31
N ALA A 62 -0.22 4.15 -4.28
CA ALA A 62 1.13 3.62 -4.06
C ALA A 62 2.08 4.70 -3.50
N GLU A 63 1.97 5.93 -3.96
CA GLU A 63 2.76 7.07 -3.47
C GLU A 63 2.50 7.36 -1.98
N PHE A 64 1.22 7.46 -1.58
CA PHE A 64 0.87 7.75 -0.18
C PHE A 64 1.18 6.59 0.75
N PHE A 65 0.89 5.37 0.31
CA PHE A 65 1.23 4.16 1.03
C PHE A 65 2.74 4.08 1.31
N SER A 66 3.55 4.31 0.29
CA SER A 66 5.01 4.26 0.39
C SER A 66 5.56 5.40 1.24
N MET A 67 5.07 6.63 1.04
CA MET A 67 5.50 7.79 1.81
C MET A 67 5.18 7.63 3.30
N GLY A 68 3.97 7.18 3.64
CA GLY A 68 3.59 6.90 5.03
C GLY A 68 4.42 5.79 5.65
N SER A 69 4.68 4.72 4.90
CA SER A 69 5.51 3.59 5.37
C SER A 69 6.96 4.02 5.64
N VAL A 70 7.58 4.74 4.70
CA VAL A 70 8.95 5.23 4.85
C VAL A 70 9.04 6.27 5.98
N ALA A 71 8.06 7.18 6.08
CA ALA A 71 8.02 8.15 7.16
C ALA A 71 7.93 7.49 8.54
N LEU A 72 7.12 6.43 8.66
CA LEU A 72 6.99 5.67 9.89
C LEU A 72 8.33 4.97 10.24
N LEU A 73 9.00 4.32 9.28
CA LEU A 73 10.30 3.69 9.50
C LEU A 73 11.39 4.70 9.88
N ASP A 74 11.49 5.81 9.15
CA ASP A 74 12.43 6.90 9.46
C ASP A 74 12.24 7.44 10.89
N SER A 75 10.99 7.53 11.34
CA SER A 75 10.68 8.06 12.67
C SER A 75 11.18 7.17 13.80
N LEU A 76 11.44 5.90 13.54
CA LEU A 76 11.97 4.96 14.52
C LEU A 76 13.45 5.21 14.84
N GLY A 77 14.21 5.79 13.92
CA GLY A 77 15.60 6.22 14.12
C GLY A 77 16.65 5.10 14.22
N CYS A 78 16.27 3.83 14.08
CA CYS A 78 17.16 2.68 14.16
C CYS A 78 16.96 1.67 13.03
N ILE A 79 16.30 2.08 11.95
CA ILE A 79 16.06 1.20 10.80
C ILE A 79 17.11 1.48 9.71
N ASP A 80 17.90 0.46 9.37
CA ASP A 80 19.00 0.57 8.41
C ASP A 80 18.56 0.33 6.97
N SER A 81 17.49 -0.45 6.80
CA SER A 81 17.08 -0.86 5.46
C SER A 81 15.57 -1.10 5.35
N ILE A 82 15.07 -0.90 4.12
CA ILE A 82 13.73 -1.33 3.70
C ILE A 82 13.85 -2.44 2.67
N CYS A 83 13.06 -3.50 2.83
CA CYS A 83 13.02 -4.63 1.93
C CYS A 83 11.61 -4.86 1.40
N PHE A 84 11.44 -4.96 0.09
CA PHE A 84 10.15 -5.18 -0.56
C PHE A 84 10.25 -6.18 -1.71
N GLY A 85 9.12 -6.80 -2.07
CA GLY A 85 9.06 -7.70 -3.22
C GLY A 85 8.71 -6.94 -4.50
N SER A 86 9.41 -7.24 -5.60
CA SER A 86 9.11 -6.72 -6.92
C SER A 86 9.14 -7.84 -7.97
N GLU A 87 8.52 -7.63 -9.12
CA GLU A 87 8.53 -8.61 -10.22
C GLU A 87 9.92 -8.68 -10.86
N CYS A 88 10.62 -7.55 -11.02
CA CYS A 88 11.95 -7.54 -11.62
C CYS A 88 13.06 -7.97 -10.65
N GLY A 89 12.94 -7.74 -9.34
CA GLY A 89 13.97 -8.03 -8.34
C GLY A 89 15.23 -7.17 -8.45
N ASP A 90 15.21 -6.12 -9.28
CA ASP A 90 16.36 -5.26 -9.56
C ASP A 90 16.23 -3.90 -8.88
N SER A 91 16.78 -3.79 -7.68
CA SER A 91 16.77 -2.53 -6.91
C SER A 91 17.55 -1.41 -7.58
N LYS A 92 18.57 -1.70 -8.41
CA LYS A 92 19.35 -0.66 -9.09
C LYS A 92 18.53 0.05 -10.16
N THR A 93 17.86 -0.72 -11.03
CA THR A 93 16.98 -0.16 -12.06
C THR A 93 15.77 0.55 -11.45
N LEU A 94 15.12 -0.04 -10.44
CA LEU A 94 14.02 0.63 -9.73
C LEU A 94 14.48 1.95 -9.10
N GLY A 95 15.68 1.97 -8.52
CA GLY A 95 16.28 3.17 -7.91
C GLY A 95 16.54 4.30 -8.90
N LYS A 96 17.03 3.98 -10.11
CA LYS A 96 17.22 4.99 -11.16
C LYS A 96 15.90 5.65 -11.56
N ILE A 97 14.86 4.85 -11.79
CA ILE A 97 13.52 5.36 -12.11
C ILE A 97 12.97 6.20 -10.95
N ALA A 98 13.11 5.71 -9.72
CA ALA A 98 12.65 6.40 -8.52
C ALA A 98 13.34 7.77 -8.33
N ARG A 99 14.65 7.87 -8.64
CA ARG A 99 15.41 9.10 -8.56
C ARG A 99 14.90 10.14 -9.53
N ILE A 100 14.67 9.77 -10.80
CA ILE A 100 14.07 10.67 -11.80
C ILE A 100 12.69 11.19 -11.31
N LEU A 101 11.86 10.31 -10.74
CA LEU A 101 10.56 10.69 -10.21
C LEU A 101 10.63 11.53 -8.92
N ALA A 102 11.73 11.47 -8.19
CA ALA A 102 11.94 12.29 -7.00
C ALA A 102 12.46 13.69 -7.35
N GLU A 103 13.42 13.76 -8.27
CA GLU A 103 14.12 15.00 -8.67
C GLU A 103 13.36 15.78 -9.74
N GLU A 104 12.55 15.10 -10.57
CA GLU A 104 11.79 15.69 -11.68
C GLU A 104 12.64 16.59 -12.57
N PRO A 105 13.69 16.07 -13.24
CA PRO A 105 14.54 16.87 -14.13
C PRO A 105 13.72 17.60 -15.20
N GLY A 106 14.21 18.75 -15.69
CA GLY A 106 13.50 19.61 -16.64
C GLY A 106 12.98 18.87 -17.86
N ASP A 107 13.82 18.03 -18.48
CA ASP A 107 13.43 17.23 -19.65
C ASP A 107 12.26 16.29 -19.35
N TYR A 108 12.31 15.59 -18.22
CA TYR A 108 11.21 14.72 -17.76
C TYR A 108 9.92 15.53 -17.52
N LYS A 109 10.05 16.66 -16.81
CA LYS A 109 8.91 17.50 -16.43
C LYS A 109 8.21 18.11 -17.63
N ASN A 110 8.96 18.55 -18.63
CA ASN A 110 8.41 19.10 -19.87
C ASN A 110 7.57 18.07 -20.62
N VAL A 111 8.11 16.86 -20.83
CA VAL A 111 7.39 15.78 -21.52
C VAL A 111 6.14 15.38 -20.74
N LEU A 112 6.21 15.29 -19.40
CA LEU A 112 5.06 14.98 -18.55
C LEU A 112 3.96 16.00 -18.71
N GLN A 113 4.29 17.30 -18.64
CA GLN A 113 3.33 18.39 -18.77
C GLN A 113 2.69 18.41 -20.16
N ASP A 114 3.46 18.19 -21.22
CA ASP A 114 2.94 18.17 -22.59
C ASP A 114 1.97 17.00 -22.81
N ALA A 115 2.27 15.83 -22.25
CA ALA A 115 1.37 14.68 -22.29
C ALA A 115 0.06 14.96 -21.54
N LEU A 116 0.13 15.57 -20.34
CA LEU A 116 -1.03 15.94 -19.56
C LEU A 116 -1.90 17.00 -20.27
N ARG A 117 -1.31 18.00 -20.92
CA ARG A 117 -2.04 19.00 -21.74
C ARG A 117 -2.79 18.37 -22.90
N LYS A 118 -2.32 17.27 -23.45
CA LYS A 118 -2.99 16.49 -24.50
C LYS A 118 -4.13 15.60 -23.97
N GLY A 119 -4.45 15.66 -22.66
CA GLY A 119 -5.52 14.88 -22.04
C GLY A 119 -5.16 13.42 -21.74
N VAL A 120 -3.87 13.07 -21.81
CA VAL A 120 -3.41 11.72 -21.47
C VAL A 120 -3.51 11.52 -19.94
N SER A 121 -3.95 10.33 -19.51
CA SER A 121 -4.03 10.02 -18.07
C SER A 121 -2.66 10.11 -17.39
N PHE A 122 -2.62 10.51 -16.12
CA PHE A 122 -1.35 10.69 -15.39
C PHE A 122 -0.42 9.46 -15.43
N PRO A 123 -0.90 8.20 -15.27
CA PRO A 123 -0.04 7.03 -15.39
C PRO A 123 0.60 6.88 -16.77
N GLN A 124 -0.17 7.14 -17.84
CA GLN A 124 0.34 7.10 -19.21
C GLN A 124 1.31 8.25 -19.50
N ALA A 125 0.98 9.47 -19.06
CA ALA A 125 1.85 10.63 -19.20
C ALA A 125 3.20 10.41 -18.49
N ARG A 126 3.16 9.86 -17.27
CA ARG A 126 4.36 9.48 -16.50
C ARG A 126 5.19 8.41 -17.21
N GLN A 127 4.55 7.39 -17.76
CA GLN A 127 5.23 6.35 -18.53
C GLN A 127 5.91 6.94 -19.77
N THR A 128 5.20 7.76 -20.55
CA THR A 128 5.74 8.43 -21.74
C THR A 128 6.94 9.31 -21.38
N ALA A 129 6.82 10.12 -20.32
CA ALA A 129 7.88 11.01 -19.89
C ALA A 129 9.15 10.24 -19.45
N LEU A 130 9.00 9.16 -18.68
CA LEU A 130 10.13 8.31 -18.29
C LEU A 130 10.77 7.61 -19.48
N THR A 131 9.96 7.06 -20.40
CA THR A 131 10.45 6.38 -21.59
C THR A 131 11.29 7.32 -22.46
N GLN A 132 10.76 8.50 -22.76
CA GLN A 132 11.47 9.49 -23.56
C GLN A 132 12.72 10.01 -22.84
N TYR A 133 12.62 10.24 -21.52
CA TYR A 133 13.77 10.70 -20.73
C TYR A 133 14.95 9.74 -20.82
N PHE A 134 14.72 8.42 -20.73
CA PHE A 134 15.78 7.42 -20.82
C PHE A 134 16.31 7.20 -22.24
N ASP A 135 15.52 7.54 -23.27
CA ASP A 135 15.95 7.43 -24.67
C ASP A 135 16.69 8.69 -25.17
N MET A 136 16.64 9.81 -24.44
CA MET A 136 17.39 11.02 -24.82
C MET A 136 18.89 10.81 -24.70
N PRO A 137 19.71 11.31 -25.64
CA PRO A 137 21.16 11.32 -25.52
C PRO A 137 21.61 11.98 -24.21
N SER A 138 22.57 11.38 -23.52
CA SER A 138 23.09 11.91 -22.26
C SER A 138 24.55 11.61 -22.12
N THR A 139 25.30 12.54 -21.52
CA THR A 139 26.69 12.34 -21.11
C THR A 139 26.79 11.84 -19.65
N ASP A 140 25.70 11.77 -18.94
CA ASP A 140 25.63 11.27 -17.57
C ASP A 140 25.81 9.75 -17.54
N PRO A 141 26.88 9.21 -16.91
CA PRO A 141 27.12 7.77 -16.81
C PRO A 141 25.96 7.01 -16.15
N ASP A 142 25.25 7.61 -15.20
CA ASP A 142 24.09 7.00 -14.53
C ASP A 142 22.89 6.89 -15.48
N ARG A 143 22.82 7.71 -16.50
CA ARG A 143 21.78 7.71 -17.53
C ARG A 143 22.13 6.82 -18.73
N ILE A 144 23.43 6.70 -19.08
CA ILE A 144 23.92 5.88 -20.21
C ILE A 144 23.79 4.38 -19.96
N SER A 145 23.49 3.97 -18.73
CA SER A 145 23.38 2.56 -18.36
C SER A 145 22.09 1.92 -18.87
N SER A 146 22.16 0.66 -19.26
CA SER A 146 21.20 -0.44 -19.57
C SER A 146 19.67 -0.23 -19.43
N VAL A 147 19.15 0.92 -18.99
CA VAL A 147 17.73 1.21 -18.85
C VAL A 147 17.25 1.93 -20.11
N ASN A 148 16.52 1.23 -20.95
CA ASN A 148 15.92 1.79 -22.17
C ASN A 148 14.39 1.88 -22.04
N ALA A 149 13.75 2.53 -23.00
CA ALA A 149 12.30 2.71 -23.06
C ALA A 149 11.51 1.39 -22.86
N LYS A 150 11.95 0.31 -23.49
CA LYS A 150 11.30 -1.00 -23.40
C LYS A 150 11.37 -1.56 -21.98
N THR A 151 12.52 -1.44 -21.33
CA THR A 151 12.71 -1.86 -19.93
C THR A 151 11.84 -1.04 -18.98
N VAL A 152 11.78 0.29 -19.16
CA VAL A 152 10.93 1.18 -18.36
C VAL A 152 9.46 0.80 -18.51
N ALA A 153 8.98 0.61 -19.74
CA ALA A 153 7.61 0.21 -19.99
C ALA A 153 7.25 -1.13 -19.34
N ALA A 154 8.14 -2.13 -19.45
CA ALA A 154 7.95 -3.43 -18.82
C ALA A 154 7.91 -3.35 -17.29
N ILE A 155 8.77 -2.52 -16.68
CA ILE A 155 8.78 -2.30 -15.23
C ILE A 155 7.50 -1.62 -14.76
N LEU A 156 7.06 -0.57 -15.44
CA LEU A 156 5.88 0.21 -15.06
C LEU A 156 4.55 -0.50 -15.34
N SER A 157 4.55 -1.58 -16.10
CA SER A 157 3.36 -2.43 -16.27
C SER A 157 3.06 -3.32 -15.07
N GLN A 158 3.99 -3.44 -14.12
CA GLN A 158 3.92 -4.38 -13.00
C GLN A 158 3.68 -3.65 -11.66
N PRO A 159 2.63 -4.00 -10.92
CA PRO A 159 2.19 -3.22 -9.76
C PRO A 159 3.17 -3.25 -8.57
N ASN A 160 3.89 -4.35 -8.33
CA ASN A 160 4.85 -4.36 -7.22
C ASN A 160 6.16 -3.65 -7.60
N ASN A 161 6.53 -3.59 -8.88
CA ASN A 161 7.62 -2.71 -9.35
C ASN A 161 7.24 -1.24 -9.11
N ILE A 162 6.00 -0.84 -9.44
CA ILE A 162 5.51 0.53 -9.18
C ILE A 162 5.59 0.85 -7.68
N LEU A 163 5.13 -0.06 -6.83
CA LEU A 163 5.18 0.14 -5.38
C LEU A 163 6.64 0.24 -4.88
N GLY A 164 7.54 -0.60 -5.41
CA GLY A 164 8.97 -0.54 -5.11
C GLY A 164 9.60 0.79 -5.51
N ILE A 165 9.28 1.32 -6.69
CA ILE A 165 9.70 2.64 -7.16
C ILE A 165 9.20 3.74 -6.21
N GLU A 166 7.94 3.67 -5.76
CA GLU A 166 7.39 4.68 -4.85
C GLU A 166 8.04 4.61 -3.44
N TYR A 167 8.43 3.43 -2.94
CA TYR A 167 9.25 3.32 -1.72
C TYR A 167 10.60 4.01 -1.89
N MET A 168 11.31 3.75 -2.97
CA MET A 168 12.63 4.35 -3.21
C MET A 168 12.52 5.86 -3.47
N LYS A 169 11.49 6.31 -4.18
CA LYS A 169 11.16 7.73 -4.34
C LYS A 169 10.91 8.41 -3.00
N ALA A 170 10.19 7.75 -2.08
CA ALA A 170 9.95 8.27 -0.74
C ALA A 170 11.26 8.38 0.06
N LEU A 171 12.18 7.41 -0.04
CA LEU A 171 13.51 7.50 0.56
C LEU A 171 14.29 8.72 0.05
N TYR A 172 14.32 8.94 -1.27
CA TYR A 172 14.98 10.11 -1.87
C TYR A 172 14.36 11.44 -1.41
N LYS A 173 13.02 11.56 -1.47
CA LYS A 173 12.32 12.79 -1.06
C LYS A 173 12.48 13.12 0.42
N ARG A 174 12.73 12.13 1.25
CA ARG A 174 12.95 12.30 2.69
C ARG A 174 14.42 12.41 3.08
N ASN A 175 15.34 12.27 2.14
CA ASN A 175 16.79 12.17 2.40
C ASN A 175 17.06 11.07 3.46
N SER A 176 16.37 9.95 3.36
CA SER A 176 16.50 8.86 4.32
C SER A 176 17.82 8.11 4.12
N SER A 177 18.48 7.75 5.23
CA SER A 177 19.71 6.94 5.22
C SER A 177 19.45 5.45 5.00
N MET A 178 18.19 5.00 5.03
CA MET A 178 17.83 3.60 4.83
C MET A 178 18.19 3.12 3.42
N LYS A 179 18.78 1.93 3.35
CA LYS A 179 19.08 1.25 2.08
C LYS A 179 17.89 0.47 1.59
N ALA A 180 17.62 0.52 0.28
CA ALA A 180 16.51 -0.21 -0.34
C ALA A 180 16.99 -1.53 -0.95
N TYR A 181 16.30 -2.62 -0.61
CA TYR A 181 16.50 -3.96 -1.16
C TYR A 181 15.23 -4.47 -1.81
N SER A 182 15.37 -5.08 -2.98
CA SER A 182 14.26 -5.72 -3.68
C SER A 182 14.47 -7.22 -3.76
N ILE A 183 13.45 -7.97 -3.33
CA ILE A 183 13.41 -9.44 -3.49
C ILE A 183 12.55 -9.74 -4.71
N LYS A 184 13.09 -10.57 -5.64
CA LYS A 184 12.31 -11.04 -6.78
C LYS A 184 11.16 -11.92 -6.28
N ARG A 185 9.94 -11.59 -6.71
CA ARG A 185 8.76 -12.39 -6.36
C ARG A 185 8.84 -13.76 -7.00
N ILE A 186 8.48 -14.77 -6.22
CA ILE A 186 8.38 -16.16 -6.65
C ILE A 186 6.91 -16.56 -6.66
N GLY A 187 6.47 -17.33 -7.66
CA GLY A 187 5.12 -17.86 -7.77
C GLY A 187 4.23 -17.10 -8.75
N ALA A 188 2.92 -17.22 -8.55
CA ALA A 188 1.87 -16.71 -9.42
C ALA A 188 1.98 -15.21 -9.72
N GLY A 189 1.74 -14.84 -10.96
CA GLY A 189 1.65 -13.46 -11.42
C GLY A 189 0.54 -12.67 -10.69
N TYR A 190 0.64 -11.34 -10.72
CA TYR A 190 -0.33 -10.47 -10.04
C TYR A 190 -1.77 -10.64 -10.55
N HIS A 191 -1.93 -10.99 -11.83
CA HIS A 191 -3.22 -11.15 -12.51
C HIS A 191 -3.79 -12.57 -12.45
N GLU A 192 -3.05 -13.55 -11.92
CA GLU A 192 -3.55 -14.90 -11.78
C GLU A 192 -4.66 -14.96 -10.74
N SER A 193 -5.81 -15.48 -11.18
CA SER A 193 -7.05 -15.53 -10.39
C SER A 193 -7.32 -16.88 -9.77
N GLU A 194 -6.55 -17.91 -10.15
CA GLU A 194 -6.68 -19.29 -9.68
C GLU A 194 -5.59 -19.66 -8.68
N LEU A 195 -5.87 -20.67 -7.85
CA LEU A 195 -4.88 -21.23 -6.95
C LEU A 195 -3.85 -22.02 -7.76
N THR A 196 -2.57 -21.78 -7.51
CA THR A 196 -1.45 -22.53 -8.08
C THR A 196 -0.96 -23.59 -7.10
N GLU A 197 -0.13 -24.53 -7.56
CA GLU A 197 0.38 -25.61 -6.70
C GLU A 197 1.32 -25.10 -5.59
N SER A 198 2.01 -23.95 -5.78
CA SER A 198 3.05 -23.51 -4.84
C SER A 198 2.74 -22.19 -4.14
N TYR A 199 2.65 -21.07 -4.84
CA TYR A 199 2.43 -19.74 -4.25
C TYR A 199 1.38 -18.97 -5.03
N SER A 200 0.15 -18.96 -4.51
CA SER A 200 -0.96 -18.22 -5.11
C SER A 200 -0.92 -16.74 -4.76
N SER A 201 -1.51 -15.92 -5.62
CA SER A 201 -1.70 -14.50 -5.34
C SER A 201 -2.69 -14.31 -4.17
N ALA A 202 -2.53 -13.21 -3.41
CA ALA A 202 -3.50 -12.87 -2.37
C ALA A 202 -4.93 -12.67 -2.93
N SER A 203 -5.06 -12.32 -4.20
CA SER A 203 -6.35 -12.19 -4.90
C SER A 203 -6.99 -13.54 -5.17
N ALA A 204 -6.20 -14.54 -5.60
CA ALA A 204 -6.66 -15.90 -5.81
C ALA A 204 -7.14 -16.52 -4.50
N ILE A 205 -6.36 -16.36 -3.40
CA ILE A 205 -6.76 -16.85 -2.07
C ILE A 205 -8.07 -16.19 -1.60
N ARG A 206 -8.22 -14.86 -1.77
CA ARG A 206 -9.47 -14.17 -1.40
C ARG A 206 -10.68 -14.67 -2.20
N ARG A 207 -10.50 -14.89 -3.50
CA ARG A 207 -11.58 -15.41 -4.36
C ARG A 207 -11.97 -16.82 -3.96
N ALA A 208 -10.99 -17.70 -3.72
CA ALA A 208 -11.25 -19.06 -3.26
C ALA A 208 -11.97 -19.08 -1.90
N LEU A 209 -11.60 -18.19 -0.96
CA LEU A 209 -12.32 -18.06 0.33
C LEU A 209 -13.78 -17.63 0.18
N ILE A 210 -14.09 -16.83 -0.86
CA ILE A 210 -15.49 -16.43 -1.14
C ILE A 210 -16.28 -17.60 -1.72
N GLN A 211 -15.68 -18.42 -2.60
CA GLN A 211 -16.33 -19.48 -3.33
C GLN A 211 -16.44 -20.78 -2.53
N ASP A 212 -15.33 -21.20 -1.91
CA ASP A 212 -15.15 -22.54 -1.34
C ASP A 212 -15.05 -22.54 0.19
N ASN A 213 -15.26 -21.39 0.83
CA ASN A 213 -14.95 -21.22 2.24
C ASN A 213 -13.48 -21.61 2.54
N LEU A 214 -13.19 -22.17 3.70
CA LEU A 214 -11.84 -22.55 4.12
C LEU A 214 -11.54 -24.01 3.72
N SER A 215 -11.18 -24.23 2.45
CA SER A 215 -10.84 -25.54 1.91
C SER A 215 -9.37 -25.95 2.18
N GLU A 216 -9.06 -27.23 2.05
CA GLU A 216 -7.70 -27.77 2.21
C GLU A 216 -6.72 -27.15 1.21
N SER A 217 -7.17 -26.84 -0.01
CA SER A 217 -6.37 -26.18 -1.03
C SER A 217 -5.90 -24.79 -0.60
N ILE A 218 -6.73 -24.04 0.14
CA ILE A 218 -6.39 -22.73 0.69
C ILE A 218 -5.38 -22.87 1.84
N TYR A 219 -5.56 -23.87 2.71
CA TYR A 219 -4.62 -24.11 3.81
C TYR A 219 -3.19 -24.33 3.31
N ARG A 220 -3.01 -25.13 2.24
CA ARG A 220 -1.68 -25.39 1.65
C ARG A 220 -0.97 -24.14 1.17
N GLN A 221 -1.69 -23.08 0.85
CA GLN A 221 -1.13 -21.79 0.41
C GLN A 221 -0.61 -20.92 1.57
N LEU A 222 -0.87 -21.29 2.80
CA LEU A 222 -0.59 -20.49 3.97
C LEU A 222 0.57 -21.07 4.79
N PRO A 223 1.41 -20.23 5.42
CA PRO A 223 2.36 -20.69 6.44
C PRO A 223 1.63 -21.42 7.57
N SER A 224 2.24 -22.47 8.14
CA SER A 224 1.65 -23.27 9.21
C SER A 224 1.08 -22.46 10.38
N ALA A 225 1.79 -21.39 10.77
CA ALA A 225 1.33 -20.47 11.80
C ALA A 225 0.01 -19.76 11.43
N ALA A 226 -0.15 -19.37 10.17
CA ALA A 226 -1.38 -18.76 9.68
C ALA A 226 -2.51 -19.79 9.56
N GLN A 227 -2.19 -21.03 9.18
CA GLN A 227 -3.16 -22.14 9.13
C GLN A 227 -3.82 -22.38 10.49
N SER A 228 -3.01 -22.48 11.56
CA SER A 228 -3.54 -22.70 12.93
C SER A 228 -4.49 -21.57 13.37
N ILE A 229 -4.06 -20.31 13.14
CA ILE A 229 -4.89 -19.14 13.47
C ILE A 229 -6.21 -19.17 12.68
N MET A 230 -6.15 -19.51 11.39
CA MET A 230 -7.36 -19.58 10.56
C MET A 230 -8.29 -20.69 11.01
N LYS A 231 -7.79 -21.88 11.32
CA LYS A 231 -8.60 -22.99 11.85
C LYS A 231 -9.38 -22.63 13.10
N GLU A 232 -8.73 -21.91 14.03
CA GLU A 232 -9.34 -21.57 15.32
C GLU A 232 -10.38 -20.45 15.24
N THR A 233 -10.27 -19.55 14.26
CA THR A 233 -10.97 -18.26 14.33
C THR A 233 -11.84 -17.96 13.09
N PHE A 234 -11.74 -18.73 12.02
CA PHE A 234 -12.55 -18.57 10.81
C PHE A 234 -14.03 -18.83 11.11
N GLY A 235 -14.91 -18.02 10.54
CA GLY A 235 -16.36 -18.11 10.75
C GLY A 235 -16.86 -17.43 12.03
N THR A 236 -15.98 -16.97 12.94
CA THR A 236 -16.39 -16.29 14.18
C THR A 236 -16.24 -14.76 14.12
N ARG A 237 -15.13 -14.26 13.59
CA ARG A 237 -14.80 -12.82 13.50
C ARG A 237 -14.48 -12.38 12.08
N TYR A 238 -14.33 -13.29 11.18
CA TYR A 238 -14.04 -13.10 9.76
C TYR A 238 -14.44 -14.35 8.98
N PRO A 239 -14.56 -14.35 7.65
CA PRO A 239 -14.04 -13.32 6.74
C PRO A 239 -14.88 -12.05 6.73
N VAL A 240 -14.25 -10.92 6.36
CA VAL A 240 -14.92 -9.64 6.13
C VAL A 240 -14.66 -9.23 4.68
N TYR A 241 -15.73 -8.89 3.96
CA TYR A 241 -15.69 -8.55 2.55
C TYR A 241 -16.14 -7.11 2.29
N ALA A 242 -15.86 -6.57 1.10
CA ALA A 242 -16.27 -5.21 0.73
C ALA A 242 -17.79 -5.05 0.78
N ASN A 243 -18.54 -6.09 0.37
CA ASN A 243 -20.00 -6.06 0.35
C ASN A 243 -20.66 -6.01 1.73
N ASP A 244 -19.94 -6.35 2.81
CA ASP A 244 -20.43 -6.19 4.18
C ASP A 244 -20.61 -4.71 4.55
N PHE A 245 -19.95 -3.81 3.82
CA PHE A 245 -20.06 -2.34 3.97
C PHE A 245 -21.12 -1.72 3.05
N SER A 246 -21.85 -2.51 2.26
CA SER A 246 -22.80 -1.99 1.26
C SER A 246 -23.86 -1.10 1.87
N LEU A 247 -24.46 -1.50 2.98
CA LEU A 247 -25.50 -0.71 3.64
C LEU A 247 -24.96 0.61 4.22
N LEU A 248 -23.77 0.56 4.82
CA LEU A 248 -23.10 1.76 5.34
C LEU A 248 -22.75 2.74 4.23
N LEU A 249 -22.23 2.23 3.11
CA LEU A 249 -21.92 3.05 1.96
C LEU A 249 -23.19 3.68 1.37
N LYS A 250 -24.25 2.89 1.16
CA LYS A 250 -25.53 3.40 0.66
C LYS A 250 -26.09 4.51 1.53
N TYR A 251 -26.07 4.33 2.85
CA TYR A 251 -26.51 5.34 3.81
C TYR A 251 -25.72 6.65 3.67
N LYS A 252 -24.38 6.55 3.60
CA LYS A 252 -23.51 7.71 3.37
C LYS A 252 -23.82 8.42 2.05
N LEU A 253 -23.94 7.67 0.95
CA LEU A 253 -24.21 8.22 -0.38
C LEU A 253 -25.54 8.98 -0.48
N LEU A 254 -26.53 8.62 0.32
CA LEU A 254 -27.81 9.34 0.37
C LEU A 254 -27.70 10.73 1.03
N GLN A 255 -26.70 10.91 1.89
CA GLN A 255 -26.48 12.19 2.60
C GLN A 255 -25.51 13.13 1.86
N GLU A 256 -24.75 12.60 0.90
CA GLU A 256 -23.70 13.35 0.22
C GLU A 256 -24.23 14.12 -0.99
N THR A 257 -23.64 15.30 -1.23
CA THR A 257 -23.80 16.07 -2.45
C THR A 257 -22.54 15.96 -3.32
N LYS A 258 -22.56 16.48 -4.54
CA LYS A 258 -21.36 16.56 -5.38
C LYS A 258 -20.21 17.28 -4.68
N GLU A 259 -20.51 18.40 -4.03
CA GLU A 259 -19.54 19.28 -3.37
C GLU A 259 -18.93 18.62 -2.14
N THR A 260 -19.70 17.82 -1.40
CA THR A 260 -19.20 17.09 -0.23
C THR A 260 -18.39 15.86 -0.65
N LEU A 261 -18.79 15.17 -1.71
CA LEU A 261 -18.07 14.01 -2.26
C LEU A 261 -16.65 14.36 -2.70
N THR A 262 -16.44 15.53 -3.33
CA THR A 262 -15.09 15.95 -3.78
C THR A 262 -14.11 16.25 -2.65
N LYS A 263 -14.58 16.34 -1.41
CA LYS A 263 -13.71 16.50 -0.23
C LYS A 263 -13.06 15.18 0.22
N TYR A 264 -13.64 14.03 -0.17
CA TYR A 264 -13.07 12.73 0.15
C TYR A 264 -11.85 12.43 -0.71
N MET A 265 -10.89 11.75 -0.11
CA MET A 265 -9.68 11.32 -0.81
C MET A 265 -10.03 10.39 -1.98
N ASP A 266 -9.29 10.49 -3.09
CA ASP A 266 -9.50 9.74 -4.35
C ASP A 266 -10.81 10.04 -5.11
N ILE A 267 -11.66 10.95 -4.66
CA ILE A 267 -12.88 11.36 -5.36
C ILE A 267 -12.62 12.63 -6.19
N SER A 268 -12.55 12.46 -7.51
CA SER A 268 -12.53 13.59 -8.47
C SER A 268 -13.95 14.08 -8.76
N GLU A 269 -14.07 15.27 -9.36
CA GLU A 269 -15.37 15.81 -9.79
C GLU A 269 -16.12 14.86 -10.72
N ASP A 270 -15.42 14.22 -11.68
CA ASP A 270 -16.03 13.25 -12.61
C ASP A 270 -16.56 12.02 -11.86
N LEU A 271 -15.81 11.51 -10.87
CA LEU A 271 -16.27 10.39 -10.07
C LEU A 271 -17.45 10.81 -9.18
N ALA A 272 -17.43 12.00 -8.58
CA ALA A 272 -18.54 12.53 -7.80
C ALA A 272 -19.82 12.65 -8.64
N ASN A 273 -19.73 13.20 -9.85
CA ASN A 273 -20.86 13.28 -10.78
C ASN A 273 -21.44 11.89 -11.08
N ARG A 274 -20.58 10.91 -11.39
CA ARG A 274 -21.02 9.53 -11.68
C ARG A 274 -21.68 8.89 -10.46
N ILE A 275 -21.12 9.09 -9.26
CA ILE A 275 -21.70 8.59 -8.00
C ILE A 275 -23.11 9.16 -7.82
N ILE A 276 -23.30 10.47 -7.95
CA ILE A 276 -24.62 11.11 -7.81
C ILE A 276 -25.63 10.57 -8.81
N ASN A 277 -25.21 10.39 -10.07
CA ASN A 277 -26.09 9.91 -11.13
C ASN A 277 -26.52 8.45 -10.94
N LEU A 278 -25.63 7.60 -10.40
CA LEU A 278 -25.86 6.15 -10.28
C LEU A 278 -26.26 5.68 -8.88
N ARG A 279 -26.26 6.56 -7.87
CA ARG A 279 -26.50 6.16 -6.45
C ARG A 279 -27.87 5.52 -6.21
N ASN A 280 -28.87 5.83 -7.03
CA ASN A 280 -30.19 5.25 -6.91
C ASN A 280 -30.23 3.78 -7.35
N ASP A 281 -29.33 3.37 -8.24
CA ASP A 281 -29.19 2.01 -8.74
C ASP A 281 -28.22 1.17 -7.89
N PHE A 282 -27.77 1.69 -6.76
CA PHE A 282 -26.83 1.03 -5.85
C PHE A 282 -27.42 -0.27 -5.28
N GLN A 283 -26.75 -1.39 -5.53
CA GLN A 283 -27.12 -2.72 -5.01
C GLN A 283 -26.11 -3.22 -3.99
N SER A 284 -24.80 -3.19 -4.32
CA SER A 284 -23.72 -3.66 -3.46
C SER A 284 -22.46 -2.83 -3.67
N PHE A 285 -21.49 -2.93 -2.75
CA PHE A 285 -20.22 -2.21 -2.85
C PHE A 285 -19.47 -2.58 -4.15
N ASP A 286 -19.28 -3.88 -4.41
CA ASP A 286 -18.55 -4.36 -5.58
C ASP A 286 -19.32 -4.03 -6.88
N GLY A 287 -20.63 -4.27 -6.92
CA GLY A 287 -21.47 -3.94 -8.06
C GLY A 287 -21.45 -2.44 -8.38
N PHE A 288 -21.40 -1.60 -7.36
CA PHE A 288 -21.31 -0.15 -7.56
C PHE A 288 -19.93 0.27 -8.06
N CYS A 289 -18.84 -0.37 -7.60
CA CYS A 289 -17.51 -0.17 -8.17
C CYS A 289 -17.50 -0.47 -9.68
N ASP A 290 -18.12 -1.57 -10.09
CA ASP A 290 -18.18 -1.97 -11.51
C ASP A 290 -19.04 -0.99 -12.33
N ALA A 291 -20.16 -0.51 -11.81
CA ALA A 291 -21.01 0.48 -12.47
C ALA A 291 -20.30 1.85 -12.67
N LEU A 292 -19.44 2.22 -11.73
CA LEU A 292 -18.66 3.46 -11.79
C LEU A 292 -17.42 3.38 -12.68
N LYS A 293 -16.95 2.17 -13.04
CA LYS A 293 -15.73 1.93 -13.80
C LYS A 293 -15.76 2.58 -15.18
N THR A 294 -14.61 3.15 -15.60
CA THR A 294 -14.38 3.68 -16.93
C THR A 294 -13.02 3.24 -17.45
N LYS A 295 -12.71 3.58 -18.70
CA LYS A 295 -11.39 3.33 -19.30
C LYS A 295 -10.25 4.00 -18.50
N ASP A 296 -10.52 5.17 -17.92
CA ASP A 296 -9.52 5.99 -17.20
C ASP A 296 -9.59 5.87 -15.68
N MET A 297 -10.64 5.21 -15.14
CA MET A 297 -10.81 4.97 -13.71
C MET A 297 -10.80 3.47 -13.40
N THR A 298 -9.70 3.03 -12.78
CA THR A 298 -9.55 1.62 -12.39
C THR A 298 -10.46 1.25 -11.21
N TYR A 299 -10.88 -0.01 -11.15
CA TYR A 299 -11.66 -0.56 -10.03
C TYR A 299 -11.04 -0.22 -8.66
N ALA A 300 -9.73 -0.42 -8.50
CA ALA A 300 -9.05 -0.17 -7.24
C ALA A 300 -9.09 1.32 -6.81
N ARG A 301 -9.05 2.26 -7.75
CA ARG A 301 -9.20 3.69 -7.45
C ARG A 301 -10.60 4.02 -6.97
N ILE A 302 -11.61 3.49 -7.65
CA ILE A 302 -13.03 3.67 -7.29
C ILE A 302 -13.29 3.05 -5.91
N SER A 303 -12.85 1.81 -5.71
CA SER A 303 -13.01 1.09 -4.44
C SER A 303 -12.38 1.85 -3.26
N ARG A 304 -11.18 2.45 -3.45
CA ARG A 304 -10.58 3.34 -2.43
C ARG A 304 -11.44 4.56 -2.15
N GLY A 305 -11.89 5.26 -3.19
CA GLY A 305 -12.76 6.44 -3.02
C GLY A 305 -14.04 6.11 -2.25
N LEU A 306 -14.73 5.01 -2.60
CA LEU A 306 -15.93 4.56 -1.90
C LEU A 306 -15.63 4.16 -0.44
N LEU A 307 -14.49 3.49 -0.21
CA LEU A 307 -14.05 3.17 1.15
C LEU A 307 -13.74 4.43 1.95
N HIS A 308 -13.14 5.45 1.33
CA HIS A 308 -12.85 6.73 1.99
C HIS A 308 -14.12 7.47 2.41
N ILE A 309 -15.20 7.35 1.64
CA ILE A 309 -16.52 7.86 2.04
C ILE A 309 -17.03 7.13 3.30
N VAL A 310 -16.92 5.80 3.35
CA VAL A 310 -17.33 5.00 4.52
C VAL A 310 -16.52 5.36 5.76
N LEU A 311 -15.21 5.56 5.61
CA LEU A 311 -14.27 5.82 6.71
C LEU A 311 -14.09 7.31 7.04
N ASP A 312 -14.77 8.21 6.33
CA ASP A 312 -14.63 9.66 6.44
C ASP A 312 -13.17 10.15 6.26
N ILE A 313 -12.44 9.54 5.30
CA ILE A 313 -11.07 9.94 4.98
C ILE A 313 -11.10 11.06 3.94
N ARG A 314 -10.72 12.27 4.34
CA ARG A 314 -10.79 13.49 3.53
C ARG A 314 -9.42 13.94 3.05
N THR A 315 -9.39 14.70 1.97
CA THR A 315 -8.15 15.28 1.41
C THR A 315 -7.43 16.19 2.40
N GLU A 316 -8.17 16.87 3.29
CA GLU A 316 -7.60 17.72 4.34
C GLU A 316 -6.75 16.95 5.34
N HIS A 317 -7.13 15.68 5.69
CA HIS A 317 -6.33 14.83 6.57
C HIS A 317 -4.96 14.56 5.95
N LEU A 318 -4.91 14.28 4.65
CA LEU A 318 -3.67 14.05 3.92
C LEU A 318 -2.81 15.32 3.86
N THR A 319 -3.43 16.47 3.66
CA THR A 319 -2.75 17.77 3.66
C THR A 319 -2.13 18.06 5.02
N TYR A 320 -2.84 17.73 6.09
CA TYR A 320 -2.33 17.82 7.46
C TYR A 320 -1.11 16.91 7.68
N TYR A 321 -1.21 15.64 7.29
CA TYR A 321 -0.07 14.71 7.40
C TYR A 321 1.15 15.17 6.60
N LYS A 322 0.95 15.66 5.36
CA LYS A 322 2.04 16.19 4.52
C LYS A 322 2.78 17.34 5.20
N LYS A 323 2.04 18.29 5.77
CA LYS A 323 2.62 19.45 6.47
C LYS A 323 3.42 19.06 7.72
N ASN A 324 3.04 17.95 8.37
CA ASN A 324 3.59 17.52 9.63
C ASN A 324 4.49 16.26 9.53
N GLY A 325 5.12 16.02 8.37
CA GLY A 325 6.13 14.99 8.19
C GLY A 325 5.63 13.57 8.03
N TYR A 326 4.32 13.37 7.83
CA TYR A 326 3.63 12.10 7.56
C TYR A 326 3.53 11.11 8.73
N CYS A 327 4.32 11.21 9.78
CA CYS A 327 4.28 10.30 10.90
C CYS A 327 4.03 11.05 12.22
N HIS A 328 2.95 10.72 12.91
CA HIS A 328 2.60 11.32 14.21
C HIS A 328 2.77 10.33 15.37
N TYR A 329 2.72 9.04 15.08
CA TYR A 329 2.86 7.95 16.06
C TYR A 329 3.21 6.65 15.36
N ALA A 330 3.77 5.71 16.13
CA ALA A 330 4.00 4.34 15.71
C ALA A 330 3.13 3.39 16.55
N HIS A 331 2.09 2.81 15.94
CA HIS A 331 1.21 1.87 16.65
C HIS A 331 1.73 0.44 16.54
N ILE A 332 2.10 -0.13 17.68
CA ILE A 332 2.62 -1.48 17.82
C ILE A 332 1.46 -2.47 17.91
N LEU A 333 1.29 -3.33 16.89
CA LEU A 333 0.30 -4.41 16.88
C LEU A 333 0.78 -5.65 17.64
N GLY A 334 2.07 -5.83 17.73
CA GLY A 334 2.69 -6.92 18.47
C GLY A 334 4.20 -7.00 18.28
N PHE A 335 4.86 -7.70 19.18
CA PHE A 335 6.30 -7.96 19.11
C PHE A 335 6.63 -9.35 19.68
N ARG A 336 7.76 -9.89 19.28
CA ARG A 336 8.27 -11.16 19.78
C ARG A 336 8.97 -10.93 21.13
N LYS A 337 8.71 -11.78 22.12
CA LYS A 337 9.32 -11.66 23.45
C LYS A 337 10.86 -11.70 23.41
N SER A 338 11.43 -12.51 22.52
CA SER A 338 12.88 -12.59 22.30
C SER A 338 13.51 -11.32 21.72
N SER A 339 12.70 -10.37 21.22
CA SER A 339 13.14 -9.10 20.62
C SER A 339 12.88 -7.91 21.56
N ALA A 340 12.93 -8.12 22.89
CA ALA A 340 12.72 -7.07 23.88
C ALA A 340 13.79 -5.94 23.77
N GLU A 341 15.02 -6.29 23.39
CA GLU A 341 16.10 -5.32 23.15
C GLU A 341 15.76 -4.35 22.03
N LEU A 342 15.09 -4.81 20.96
CA LEU A 342 14.61 -3.95 19.89
C LEU A 342 13.62 -2.89 20.42
N LEU A 343 12.72 -3.26 21.35
CA LEU A 343 11.80 -2.30 21.95
C LEU A 343 12.53 -1.27 22.84
N SER A 344 13.57 -1.68 23.52
CA SER A 344 14.40 -0.77 24.32
C SER A 344 15.16 0.20 23.42
N LEU A 345 15.70 -0.28 22.31
CA LEU A 345 16.34 0.55 21.30
C LEU A 345 15.36 1.57 20.72
N LEU A 346 14.17 1.12 20.29
CA LEU A 346 13.12 1.98 19.74
C LEU A 346 12.67 3.07 20.71
N LYS A 347 12.57 2.78 22.01
CA LYS A 347 12.24 3.80 23.02
C LYS A 347 13.29 4.89 23.12
N GLY A 348 14.55 4.58 22.86
CA GLY A 348 15.66 5.53 22.88
C GLY A 348 15.85 6.32 21.58
N THR A 349 15.46 5.76 20.43
CA THR A 349 15.75 6.33 19.10
C THR A 349 14.53 6.92 18.38
N SER A 350 13.31 6.47 18.73
CA SER A 350 12.11 6.89 18.03
C SER A 350 11.78 8.36 18.28
N LYS A 351 11.60 9.10 17.18
CA LYS A 351 11.13 10.50 17.18
C LYS A 351 9.61 10.59 17.32
N ALA A 352 8.89 9.53 16.96
CA ALA A 352 7.43 9.46 17.09
C ALA A 352 7.03 8.68 18.35
N PRO A 353 5.93 9.06 19.02
CA PRO A 353 5.40 8.30 20.15
C PRO A 353 5.11 6.85 19.78
N LEU A 354 5.54 5.91 20.62
CA LEU A 354 5.27 4.48 20.48
C LEU A 354 3.98 4.14 21.22
N LEU A 355 2.96 3.67 20.53
CA LEU A 355 1.66 3.31 21.10
C LEU A 355 1.47 1.81 21.06
N THR A 356 1.17 1.19 22.20
CA THR A 356 0.81 -0.23 22.32
C THR A 356 -0.71 -0.42 22.43
N LYS A 357 -1.43 0.64 22.81
CA LYS A 357 -2.88 0.67 22.95
C LYS A 357 -3.40 2.06 22.59
N LEU A 358 -4.41 2.12 21.73
CA LEU A 358 -5.15 3.35 21.45
C LEU A 358 -6.17 3.55 22.57
N THR A 359 -6.11 4.70 23.23
CA THR A 359 -7.03 5.10 24.30
C THR A 359 -7.65 6.45 23.96
N PRO A 360 -8.76 6.86 24.60
CA PRO A 360 -9.32 8.21 24.40
C PRO A 360 -8.28 9.33 24.59
N VAL A 361 -7.36 9.18 25.56
CA VAL A 361 -6.26 10.12 25.77
C VAL A 361 -5.33 10.23 24.56
N SER A 362 -5.08 9.11 23.87
CA SER A 362 -4.28 9.11 22.63
C SER A 362 -4.91 9.97 21.55
N TYR A 363 -6.23 9.98 21.43
CA TYR A 363 -6.95 10.84 20.47
C TYR A 363 -6.80 12.32 20.81
N THR A 364 -6.90 12.67 22.09
CA THR A 364 -6.81 14.05 22.54
C THR A 364 -5.42 14.64 22.31
N HIS A 365 -4.36 13.88 22.60
CA HIS A 365 -2.99 14.38 22.51
C HIS A 365 -2.33 14.23 21.14
N LEU A 366 -2.78 13.26 20.33
CA LEU A 366 -2.16 12.97 19.03
C LEU A 366 -2.96 13.55 17.86
N THR A 367 -4.09 14.21 18.12
CA THR A 367 -4.96 14.77 17.06
C THR A 367 -5.15 13.80 15.90
N LEU A 368 -5.54 12.53 16.22
CA LEU A 368 -5.73 11.51 15.20
C LEU A 368 -6.97 11.82 14.37
N PRO A 369 -6.85 12.08 13.08
CA PRO A 369 -7.98 12.49 12.26
C PRO A 369 -8.99 11.37 12.02
N THR A 370 -8.57 10.10 12.12
CA THR A 370 -9.43 8.92 11.95
C THR A 370 -8.82 7.70 12.63
N THR A 371 -9.63 6.94 13.28
CA THR A 371 -9.27 5.65 13.89
C THR A 371 -9.97 4.49 13.24
#